data_2afde59e1769f38e0fe537bfdc7f70fe
#
_entry.id   2afde59e1769f38e0fe537bfdc7f70fe
#
_cell.length_a   1.000
_cell.length_b   1.000
_cell.length_c   1.000
_cell.angle_alpha   90.00
_cell.angle_beta   90.00
_cell.angle_gamma   90.00
#
_symmetry.space_group_name_H-M   'P 1'
#
loop_
_entity.id
_entity.type
_entity.pdbx_description
1 polymer ?
#
loop_
_entity_poly.entity_id
_entity_poly.type
_entity_poly.pdbx_seq_one_letter_code
_entity_poly.pdbx_strand_id
1 'polypeptide(L)'
;MQPWQLLLAVLALAAMQVCVAQDLEPGSKTVLGPRNIYLYDGANTLMSGDGEEGVRLTLLGLKSAHGQRERTAAHANLCAGFLMLEQYETALVHCDWVLERHKNHWRSYNNRALVYLFLEKYEESEADIRRGQELNPRSESLKEVRGMYLDEVAPVTEEILIDERRGITKPPTPNITVDVVE
;
A
#
# COMPACT_ATOMS: atom_id res chain seq x y z
N MET A 1 28.44 33.34 -65.64
CA MET A 1 27.75 32.30 -64.81
C MET A 1 26.80 31.53 -65.71
N GLN A 2 26.93 30.21 -65.76
CA GLN A 2 26.14 29.35 -66.61
C GLN A 2 24.70 29.21 -66.02
N PRO A 3 23.64 29.22 -66.84
CA PRO A 3 22.26 29.27 -66.35
C PRO A 3 21.86 28.05 -65.46
N TRP A 4 22.58 26.96 -65.58
CA TRP A 4 22.35 25.73 -64.76
C TRP A 4 22.85 25.91 -63.32
N GLN A 5 23.82 26.79 -63.02
CA GLN A 5 24.28 27.05 -61.66
C GLN A 5 23.23 27.81 -60.83
N LEU A 6 22.40 28.64 -61.45
CA LEU A 6 21.29 29.33 -60.83
C LEU A 6 20.14 28.34 -60.49
N LEU A 7 19.92 27.37 -61.40
CA LEU A 7 18.90 26.33 -61.15
C LEU A 7 19.24 25.40 -59.97
N LEU A 8 20.52 25.03 -59.80
CA LEU A 8 21.00 24.26 -58.69
C LEU A 8 20.94 25.02 -57.36
N ALA A 9 21.19 26.31 -57.40
CA ALA A 9 21.09 27.17 -56.19
C ALA A 9 19.61 27.33 -55.74
N VAL A 10 18.68 27.46 -56.64
CA VAL A 10 17.25 27.58 -56.32
C VAL A 10 16.69 26.23 -55.81
N LEU A 11 17.13 25.08 -56.36
CA LEU A 11 16.78 23.76 -55.86
C LEU A 11 17.36 23.46 -54.49
N ALA A 12 18.58 23.93 -54.21
CA ALA A 12 19.18 23.78 -52.85
C ALA A 12 18.49 24.64 -51.82
N LEU A 13 18.00 25.83 -52.15
CA LEU A 13 17.23 26.68 -51.23
C LEU A 13 15.83 26.13 -51.01
N ALA A 14 15.18 25.50 -51.98
CA ALA A 14 13.88 24.85 -51.84
C ALA A 14 13.96 23.59 -50.99
N ALA A 15 15.07 22.84 -51.02
CA ALA A 15 15.28 21.67 -50.18
C ALA A 15 15.54 22.02 -48.69
N MET A 16 15.97 23.24 -48.40
CA MET A 16 16.24 23.70 -47.01
C MET A 16 14.99 24.20 -46.28
N GLN A 17 13.86 24.38 -46.96
CA GLN A 17 12.59 24.85 -46.39
C GLN A 17 11.60 23.74 -46.04
N VAL A 18 11.93 22.49 -46.25
CA VAL A 18 11.03 21.33 -45.92
C VAL A 18 11.33 20.74 -44.53
N CYS A 19 12.27 21.31 -43.81
CA CYS A 19 12.68 20.76 -42.50
C CYS A 19 12.19 21.53 -41.30
N VAL A 20 11.13 22.35 -41.42
CA VAL A 20 10.50 23.02 -40.28
C VAL A 20 9.00 23.06 -40.46
N ALA A 21 8.36 22.00 -40.17
CA ALA A 21 7.01 21.88 -39.59
C ALA A 21 6.69 20.39 -39.44
N GLN A 22 7.36 19.75 -38.52
CA GLN A 22 6.67 18.63 -37.87
C GLN A 22 5.65 19.30 -36.98
N ASP A 23 4.42 19.36 -37.47
CA ASP A 23 3.26 19.70 -36.69
C ASP A 23 3.28 18.82 -35.45
N LEU A 24 3.63 19.42 -34.32
CA LEU A 24 3.30 18.88 -33.01
C LEU A 24 1.78 18.76 -33.00
N GLU A 25 1.30 17.55 -33.22
CA GLU A 25 -0.11 17.22 -33.03
C GLU A 25 -0.57 17.82 -31.69
N PRO A 26 -1.57 18.72 -31.66
CA PRO A 26 -2.11 19.27 -30.44
C PRO A 26 -3.00 18.22 -29.79
N GLY A 27 -2.42 17.24 -29.11
CA GLY A 27 -3.24 16.16 -28.53
C GLY A 27 -2.55 15.22 -27.57
N SER A 28 -1.24 15.09 -27.58
CA SER A 28 -0.56 14.25 -26.60
C SER A 28 -0.16 15.07 -25.37
N LYS A 29 -1.14 15.44 -24.54
CA LYS A 29 -0.85 15.85 -23.16
C LYS A 29 -0.40 14.61 -22.41
N THR A 30 0.90 14.36 -22.37
CA THR A 30 1.48 13.41 -21.43
C THR A 30 1.21 13.96 -20.03
N VAL A 31 0.17 13.45 -19.38
CA VAL A 31 -0.09 13.79 -17.99
C VAL A 31 0.97 13.10 -17.16
N LEU A 32 2.04 13.80 -16.86
CA LEU A 32 3.08 13.41 -15.91
C LEU A 32 2.56 13.69 -14.49
N GLY A 33 1.92 12.73 -13.91
CA GLY A 33 1.39 12.85 -12.55
C GLY A 33 0.35 11.78 -12.22
N PRO A 34 0.00 11.62 -10.94
CA PRO A 34 -1.04 10.68 -10.54
C PRO A 34 -2.37 11.12 -11.16
N ARG A 35 -3.12 10.16 -11.74
CA ARG A 35 -4.41 10.41 -12.38
C ARG A 35 -5.42 11.02 -11.40
N ASN A 36 -5.36 10.64 -10.12
CA ASN A 36 -6.18 11.16 -9.04
C ASN A 36 -5.26 11.67 -7.93
N ILE A 37 -5.04 12.98 -7.91
CA ILE A 37 -4.12 13.63 -6.96
C ILE A 37 -4.58 13.44 -5.51
N TYR A 38 -5.87 13.48 -5.24
CA TYR A 38 -6.39 13.31 -3.89
C TYR A 38 -6.12 11.91 -3.31
N LEU A 39 -6.16 10.86 -4.15
CA LEU A 39 -5.80 9.52 -3.71
C LEU A 39 -4.31 9.38 -3.44
N TYR A 40 -3.49 10.04 -4.24
CA TYR A 40 -2.05 10.05 -4.06
C TYR A 40 -1.66 10.81 -2.78
N ASP A 41 -2.17 12.01 -2.61
CA ASP A 41 -1.90 12.84 -1.43
C ASP A 41 -2.47 12.18 -0.17
N GLY A 42 -3.69 11.63 -0.23
CA GLY A 42 -4.29 10.90 0.87
C GLY A 42 -3.44 9.71 1.32
N ALA A 43 -2.90 8.92 0.38
CA ALA A 43 -2.00 7.82 0.71
C ALA A 43 -0.71 8.31 1.39
N ASN A 44 -0.09 9.39 0.88
CA ASN A 44 1.12 9.96 1.45
C ASN A 44 0.87 10.51 2.86
N THR A 45 -0.27 11.18 3.06
CA THR A 45 -0.68 11.73 4.36
C THR A 45 -0.90 10.61 5.39
N LEU A 46 -1.56 9.51 5.01
CA LEU A 46 -1.67 8.33 5.86
C LEU A 46 -0.30 7.74 6.21
N MET A 47 0.61 7.64 5.24
CA MET A 47 1.97 7.15 5.50
C MET A 47 2.78 8.07 6.41
N SER A 48 2.46 9.36 6.47
CA SER A 48 3.07 10.30 7.42
C SER A 48 2.44 10.27 8.82
N GLY A 49 1.40 9.48 9.03
CA GLY A 49 0.73 9.31 10.32
C GLY A 49 -0.48 10.23 10.54
N ASP A 50 -0.84 11.07 9.58
CA ASP A 50 -2.02 11.94 9.69
C ASP A 50 -3.27 11.22 9.14
N GLY A 51 -3.97 10.53 10.04
CA GLY A 51 -5.17 9.76 9.72
C GLY A 51 -6.34 10.64 9.28
N GLU A 52 -6.57 11.77 9.95
CA GLU A 52 -7.72 12.64 9.67
C GLU A 52 -7.65 13.26 8.27
N GLU A 53 -6.52 13.91 7.98
CA GLU A 53 -6.32 14.54 6.67
C GLU A 53 -6.22 13.49 5.56
N GLY A 54 -5.57 12.35 5.82
CA GLY A 54 -5.48 11.24 4.89
C GLY A 54 -6.84 10.66 4.50
N VAL A 55 -7.74 10.48 5.47
CA VAL A 55 -9.13 10.07 5.23
C VAL A 55 -9.88 11.15 4.46
N ARG A 56 -9.77 12.41 4.84
CA ARG A 56 -10.43 13.53 4.16
C ARG A 56 -10.05 13.61 2.68
N LEU A 57 -8.76 13.56 2.38
CA LEU A 57 -8.25 13.59 1.01
C LEU A 57 -8.70 12.35 0.23
N THR A 58 -8.64 11.17 0.84
CA THR A 58 -9.07 9.93 0.19
C THR A 58 -10.56 9.93 -0.14
N LEU A 59 -11.41 10.51 0.71
CA LEU A 59 -12.85 10.68 0.43
C LEU A 59 -13.08 11.61 -0.76
N LEU A 60 -12.32 12.71 -0.89
CA LEU A 60 -12.35 13.56 -2.08
C LEU A 60 -11.92 12.79 -3.33
N GLY A 61 -10.86 12.00 -3.21
CA GLY A 61 -10.38 11.13 -4.26
C GLY A 61 -11.39 10.07 -4.68
N LEU A 62 -12.12 9.50 -3.72
CA LEU A 62 -13.18 8.52 -4.01
C LEU A 62 -14.34 9.14 -4.80
N LYS A 63 -14.74 10.38 -4.48
CA LYS A 63 -15.79 11.12 -5.23
C LYS A 63 -15.41 11.35 -6.69
N SER A 64 -14.11 11.54 -6.96
CA SER A 64 -13.59 11.76 -8.31
C SER A 64 -13.00 10.50 -8.95
N ALA A 65 -13.13 9.34 -8.32
CA ALA A 65 -12.52 8.10 -8.77
C ALA A 65 -13.13 7.57 -10.08
N HIS A 66 -12.28 7.34 -11.05
CA HIS A 66 -12.63 6.76 -12.34
C HIS A 66 -12.19 5.30 -12.43
N GLY A 67 -13.18 4.41 -12.57
CA GLY A 67 -12.94 2.98 -12.74
C GLY A 67 -12.60 2.23 -11.44
N GLN A 68 -12.48 0.92 -11.57
CA GLN A 68 -12.33 0.01 -10.43
C GLN A 68 -11.01 0.20 -9.68
N ARG A 69 -9.92 0.47 -10.43
CA ARG A 69 -8.58 0.62 -9.83
C ARG A 69 -8.51 1.75 -8.81
N GLU A 70 -9.05 2.93 -9.16
CA GLU A 70 -9.03 4.08 -8.26
C GLU A 70 -9.98 3.88 -7.07
N ARG A 71 -11.15 3.28 -7.30
CA ARG A 71 -12.06 2.92 -6.20
C ARG A 71 -11.41 1.93 -5.23
N THR A 72 -10.72 0.92 -5.75
CA THR A 72 -10.00 -0.05 -4.90
C THR A 72 -8.91 0.65 -4.09
N ALA A 73 -8.12 1.53 -4.69
CA ALA A 73 -7.11 2.31 -3.98
C ALA A 73 -7.74 3.20 -2.89
N ALA A 74 -8.86 3.89 -3.21
CA ALA A 74 -9.58 4.71 -2.24
C ALA A 74 -10.07 3.89 -1.06
N HIS A 75 -10.76 2.77 -1.29
CA HIS A 75 -11.25 1.91 -0.20
C HIS A 75 -10.10 1.28 0.61
N ALA A 76 -8.99 0.90 -0.03
CA ALA A 76 -7.82 0.40 0.68
C ALA A 76 -7.18 1.48 1.58
N ASN A 77 -7.10 2.73 1.11
CA ASN A 77 -6.63 3.84 1.91
C ASN A 77 -7.60 4.19 3.07
N LEU A 78 -8.92 4.17 2.82
CA LEU A 78 -9.92 4.39 3.86
C LEU A 78 -9.90 3.30 4.92
N CYS A 79 -9.69 2.03 4.53
CA CYS A 79 -9.49 0.94 5.47
C CYS A 79 -8.32 1.22 6.41
N ALA A 80 -7.16 1.67 5.89
CA ALA A 80 -6.01 2.06 6.70
C ALA A 80 -6.28 3.32 7.54
N GLY A 81 -6.88 4.35 6.94
CA GLY A 81 -7.12 5.62 7.61
C GLY A 81 -8.10 5.50 8.78
N PHE A 82 -9.21 4.78 8.60
CA PHE A 82 -10.16 4.54 9.70
C PHE A 82 -9.60 3.63 10.79
N LEU A 83 -8.71 2.68 10.44
CA LEU A 83 -7.95 1.93 11.42
C LEU A 83 -7.05 2.84 12.27
N MET A 84 -6.34 3.78 11.65
CA MET A 84 -5.51 4.77 12.37
C MET A 84 -6.32 5.68 13.29
N LEU A 85 -7.59 5.95 12.92
CA LEU A 85 -8.53 6.74 13.73
C LEU A 85 -9.30 5.89 14.75
N GLU A 86 -8.95 4.63 14.92
CA GLU A 86 -9.60 3.67 15.82
C GLU A 86 -11.11 3.47 15.54
N GLN A 87 -11.53 3.81 14.30
CA GLN A 87 -12.91 3.62 13.83
C GLN A 87 -13.04 2.24 13.17
N TYR A 88 -12.93 1.20 13.98
CA TYR A 88 -12.74 -0.19 13.55
C TYR A 88 -13.87 -0.71 12.68
N GLU A 89 -15.14 -0.46 13.03
CA GLU A 89 -16.29 -0.91 12.25
C GLU A 89 -16.31 -0.25 10.87
N THR A 90 -15.97 1.04 10.81
CA THR A 90 -15.89 1.76 9.53
C THR A 90 -14.72 1.23 8.70
N ALA A 91 -13.58 0.95 9.32
CA ALA A 91 -12.44 0.35 8.65
C ALA A 91 -12.82 -1.00 8.03
N LEU A 92 -13.55 -1.88 8.76
CA LEU A 92 -14.01 -3.18 8.25
C LEU A 92 -14.83 -3.03 6.97
N VAL A 93 -15.79 -2.10 6.93
CA VAL A 93 -16.61 -1.85 5.72
C VAL A 93 -15.72 -1.61 4.49
N HIS A 94 -14.66 -0.83 4.65
CA HIS A 94 -13.78 -0.50 3.54
C HIS A 94 -12.80 -1.64 3.20
N CYS A 95 -12.29 -2.35 4.19
CA CYS A 95 -11.46 -3.54 3.97
C CYS A 95 -12.26 -4.62 3.23
N ASP A 96 -13.47 -4.90 3.68
CA ASP A 96 -14.37 -5.90 3.10
C ASP A 96 -14.72 -5.56 1.65
N TRP A 97 -15.03 -4.28 1.38
CA TRP A 97 -15.31 -3.82 0.03
C TRP A 97 -14.16 -4.15 -0.95
N VAL A 98 -12.89 -3.99 -0.50
CA VAL A 98 -11.72 -4.37 -1.30
C VAL A 98 -11.62 -5.87 -1.45
N LEU A 99 -11.73 -6.62 -0.35
CA LEU A 99 -11.48 -8.06 -0.35
C LEU A 99 -12.58 -8.86 -1.03
N GLU A 100 -13.81 -8.36 -1.08
CA GLU A 100 -14.87 -8.96 -1.90
C GLU A 100 -14.53 -8.95 -3.39
N ARG A 101 -13.88 -7.90 -3.87
CA ARG A 101 -13.58 -7.66 -5.29
C ARG A 101 -12.18 -8.09 -5.69
N HIS A 102 -11.24 -8.05 -4.74
CA HIS A 102 -9.81 -8.31 -4.95
C HIS A 102 -9.26 -9.26 -3.87
N LYS A 103 -9.53 -10.56 -4.05
CA LYS A 103 -9.11 -11.63 -3.11
C LYS A 103 -7.59 -11.75 -2.90
N ASN A 104 -6.79 -11.07 -3.71
CA ASN A 104 -5.31 -11.09 -3.62
C ASN A 104 -4.74 -9.77 -3.11
N HIS A 105 -5.54 -8.89 -2.51
CA HIS A 105 -5.08 -7.61 -1.98
C HIS A 105 -4.51 -7.77 -0.56
N TRP A 106 -3.26 -8.22 -0.44
CA TRP A 106 -2.62 -8.57 0.83
C TRP A 106 -2.62 -7.42 1.86
N ARG A 107 -2.51 -6.14 1.41
CA ARG A 107 -2.55 -4.99 2.34
C ARG A 107 -3.89 -4.85 3.05
N SER A 108 -4.99 -5.13 2.37
CA SER A 108 -6.31 -5.11 3.01
C SER A 108 -6.50 -6.28 3.98
N TYR A 109 -5.90 -7.43 3.73
CA TYR A 109 -5.84 -8.50 4.73
C TYR A 109 -5.02 -8.06 5.95
N ASN A 110 -3.84 -7.45 5.77
CA ASN A 110 -3.04 -6.92 6.86
C ASN A 110 -3.82 -5.91 7.73
N ASN A 111 -4.48 -4.95 7.10
CA ASN A 111 -5.22 -3.92 7.82
C ASN A 111 -6.47 -4.51 8.50
N ARG A 112 -7.18 -5.45 7.86
CA ARG A 112 -8.35 -6.08 8.46
C ARG A 112 -7.97 -7.00 9.62
N ALA A 113 -6.84 -7.69 9.52
CA ALA A 113 -6.28 -8.46 10.62
C ALA A 113 -6.00 -7.60 11.85
N LEU A 114 -5.41 -6.41 11.66
CA LEU A 114 -5.22 -5.44 12.75
C LEU A 114 -6.54 -4.98 13.35
N VAL A 115 -7.54 -4.67 12.51
CA VAL A 115 -8.87 -4.29 12.99
C VAL A 115 -9.47 -5.42 13.83
N TYR A 116 -9.41 -6.66 13.36
CA TYR A 116 -9.91 -7.80 14.12
C TYR A 116 -9.14 -8.01 15.42
N LEU A 117 -7.82 -7.80 15.43
CA LEU A 117 -7.01 -7.89 16.63
C LEU A 117 -7.47 -6.88 17.70
N PHE A 118 -7.67 -5.61 17.31
CA PHE A 118 -8.17 -4.57 18.23
C PHE A 118 -9.63 -4.79 18.67
N LEU A 119 -10.40 -5.55 17.91
CA LEU A 119 -11.74 -5.98 18.29
C LEU A 119 -11.77 -7.31 19.07
N GLU A 120 -10.60 -7.83 19.46
CA GLU A 120 -10.42 -9.12 20.14
C GLU A 120 -11.00 -10.33 19.36
N LYS A 121 -11.13 -10.19 18.03
CA LYS A 121 -11.58 -11.24 17.10
C LYS A 121 -10.36 -12.01 16.60
N TYR A 122 -9.78 -12.80 17.49
CA TYR A 122 -8.48 -13.42 17.26
C TYR A 122 -8.50 -14.45 16.13
N GLU A 123 -9.56 -15.23 15.99
CA GLU A 123 -9.70 -16.25 14.94
C GLU A 123 -9.73 -15.60 13.53
N GLU A 124 -10.51 -14.53 13.39
CA GLU A 124 -10.60 -13.77 12.15
C GLU A 124 -9.28 -13.05 11.82
N SER A 125 -8.62 -12.51 12.85
CA SER A 125 -7.30 -11.88 12.71
C SER A 125 -6.28 -12.90 12.19
N GLU A 126 -6.20 -14.08 12.80
CA GLU A 126 -5.28 -15.15 12.38
C GLU A 126 -5.52 -15.60 10.94
N ALA A 127 -6.79 -15.78 10.56
CA ALA A 127 -7.14 -16.16 9.20
C ALA A 127 -6.67 -15.14 8.17
N ASP A 128 -6.83 -13.85 8.46
CA ASP A 128 -6.39 -12.76 7.59
C ASP A 128 -4.86 -12.63 7.56
N ILE A 129 -4.16 -12.78 8.69
CA ILE A 129 -2.69 -12.82 8.75
C ILE A 129 -2.16 -13.95 7.86
N ARG A 130 -2.69 -15.15 8.01
CA ARG A 130 -2.30 -16.32 7.21
C ARG A 130 -2.51 -16.04 5.72
N ARG A 131 -3.70 -15.55 5.35
CA ARG A 131 -4.00 -15.24 3.96
C ARG A 131 -3.10 -14.14 3.39
N GLY A 132 -2.83 -13.10 4.16
CA GLY A 132 -1.88 -12.04 3.78
C GLY A 132 -0.47 -12.58 3.54
N GLN A 133 0.02 -13.46 4.42
CA GLN A 133 1.34 -14.07 4.31
C GLN A 133 1.47 -15.02 3.11
N GLU A 134 0.43 -15.78 2.77
CA GLU A 134 0.40 -16.56 1.53
C GLU A 134 0.58 -15.68 0.28
N LEU A 135 -0.02 -14.49 0.28
CA LEU A 135 0.03 -13.56 -0.84
C LEU A 135 1.34 -12.74 -0.89
N ASN A 136 1.89 -12.40 0.26
CA ASN A 136 3.16 -11.67 0.38
C ASN A 136 3.99 -12.14 1.59
N PRO A 137 4.71 -13.26 1.46
CA PRO A 137 5.47 -13.85 2.57
C PRO A 137 6.64 -12.99 3.07
N ARG A 138 7.05 -11.98 2.29
CA ARG A 138 8.15 -11.08 2.65
C ARG A 138 7.71 -9.76 3.27
N SER A 139 6.42 -9.55 3.49
CA SER A 139 5.91 -8.32 4.07
C SER A 139 6.32 -8.17 5.53
N GLU A 140 7.04 -7.10 5.85
CA GLU A 140 7.39 -6.77 7.24
C GLU A 140 6.15 -6.39 8.04
N SER A 141 5.21 -5.63 7.47
CA SER A 141 3.96 -5.26 8.17
C SER A 141 3.14 -6.49 8.58
N LEU A 142 3.08 -7.54 7.75
CA LEU A 142 2.39 -8.79 8.13
C LEU A 142 3.12 -9.56 9.23
N LYS A 143 4.45 -9.48 9.28
CA LYS A 143 5.23 -10.06 10.38
C LYS A 143 4.99 -9.29 11.67
N GLU A 144 4.92 -7.97 11.62
CA GLU A 144 4.60 -7.12 12.76
C GLU A 144 3.20 -7.43 13.31
N VAL A 145 2.19 -7.48 12.45
CA VAL A 145 0.81 -7.83 12.85
C VAL A 145 0.75 -9.23 13.46
N ARG A 146 1.48 -10.19 12.89
CA ARG A 146 1.58 -11.52 13.48
C ARG A 146 2.25 -11.50 14.85
N GLY A 147 3.30 -10.68 15.04
CA GLY A 147 3.92 -10.48 16.35
C GLY A 147 2.92 -9.97 17.38
N MET A 148 2.20 -8.89 17.06
CA MET A 148 1.15 -8.34 17.91
C MET A 148 0.07 -9.38 18.26
N TYR A 149 -0.37 -10.16 17.27
CA TYR A 149 -1.33 -11.25 17.49
C TYR A 149 -0.80 -12.29 18.49
N LEU A 150 0.45 -12.72 18.34
CA LEU A 150 1.05 -13.72 19.22
C LEU A 150 1.23 -13.19 20.63
N ASP A 151 1.57 -11.92 20.79
CA ASP A 151 1.69 -11.28 22.10
C ASP A 151 0.35 -11.27 22.88
N GLU A 152 -0.79 -11.18 22.15
CA GLU A 152 -2.12 -11.23 22.75
C GLU A 152 -2.59 -12.65 23.08
N VAL A 153 -2.41 -13.62 22.16
CA VAL A 153 -2.97 -14.97 22.32
C VAL A 153 -2.04 -15.94 23.02
N ALA A 154 -0.73 -15.69 23.01
CA ALA A 154 0.29 -16.53 23.64
C ALA A 154 1.41 -15.67 24.25
N PRO A 155 1.09 -14.83 25.26
CA PRO A 155 2.09 -13.96 25.86
C PRO A 155 3.21 -14.79 26.46
N VAL A 156 4.46 -14.43 26.10
CA VAL A 156 5.65 -15.07 26.68
C VAL A 156 5.77 -14.64 28.14
N THR A 157 5.45 -15.54 29.06
CA THR A 157 5.71 -15.33 30.47
C THR A 157 7.20 -15.58 30.74
N GLU A 158 7.93 -14.54 31.11
CA GLU A 158 9.32 -14.68 31.54
C GLU A 158 9.36 -15.40 32.90
N GLU A 159 9.72 -16.68 32.90
CA GLU A 159 10.02 -17.41 34.12
C GLU A 159 11.46 -17.08 34.52
N ILE A 160 11.63 -16.16 35.47
CA ILE A 160 12.94 -15.79 36.02
C ILE A 160 13.37 -16.92 36.98
N LEU A 161 14.21 -17.82 36.48
CA LEU A 161 14.88 -18.82 37.34
C LEU A 161 16.02 -18.13 38.08
N ILE A 162 15.82 -17.83 39.38
CA ILE A 162 16.87 -17.34 40.24
C ILE A 162 17.73 -18.53 40.67
N ASP A 163 18.96 -18.60 40.17
CA ASP A 163 19.97 -19.54 40.73
C ASP A 163 20.52 -18.96 42.02
N GLU A 164 19.92 -19.31 43.12
CA GLU A 164 20.32 -18.85 44.48
C GLU A 164 21.75 -19.23 44.86
N ARG A 165 22.40 -20.18 44.14
CA ARG A 165 23.77 -20.63 44.44
C ARG A 165 24.84 -19.69 43.90
N ARG A 166 24.50 -18.81 42.92
CA ARG A 166 25.48 -17.94 42.26
C ARG A 166 25.12 -16.45 42.25
N GLY A 167 23.96 -16.07 42.74
CA GLY A 167 23.51 -14.69 42.63
C GLY A 167 23.40 -14.15 41.24
N ILE A 168 23.36 -15.03 40.21
CA ILE A 168 23.27 -14.67 38.80
C ILE A 168 21.87 -15.06 38.31
N THR A 169 21.10 -14.06 37.95
CA THR A 169 19.81 -14.26 37.23
C THR A 169 20.11 -14.64 35.79
N LYS A 170 19.80 -15.86 35.40
CA LYS A 170 19.85 -16.27 34.01
C LYS A 170 18.50 -15.94 33.37
N PRO A 171 18.47 -15.17 32.25
CA PRO A 171 17.21 -14.95 31.54
C PRO A 171 16.65 -16.32 31.08
N PRO A 172 15.33 -16.49 31.15
CA PRO A 172 14.70 -17.73 30.71
C PRO A 172 14.99 -18.02 29.25
N THR A 173 15.24 -19.28 28.93
CA THR A 173 15.23 -19.71 27.53
C THR A 173 13.79 -19.69 27.05
N PRO A 174 13.46 -19.00 25.94
CA PRO A 174 12.11 -19.00 25.43
C PRO A 174 11.69 -20.46 25.12
N ASN A 175 10.65 -20.94 25.80
CA ASN A 175 10.01 -22.21 25.46
C ASN A 175 9.18 -22.00 24.20
N ILE A 176 9.83 -22.03 23.06
CA ILE A 176 9.14 -22.06 21.77
C ILE A 176 8.76 -23.54 21.54
N THR A 177 7.59 -23.94 22.02
CA THR A 177 6.93 -25.15 21.53
C THR A 177 6.35 -24.81 20.16
N VAL A 178 7.10 -25.10 19.11
CA VAL A 178 6.59 -25.08 17.75
C VAL A 178 5.87 -26.44 17.60
N ASP A 179 4.55 -26.43 17.67
CA ASP A 179 3.77 -27.58 17.22
C ASP A 179 3.94 -27.70 15.71
N VAL A 180 4.87 -28.59 15.31
CA VAL A 180 4.99 -29.02 13.92
C VAL A 180 3.85 -30.01 13.69
N VAL A 181 2.80 -29.57 13.03
CA VAL A 181 1.76 -30.47 12.49
C VAL A 181 2.37 -31.15 11.27
N GLU A 182 2.51 -32.47 11.31
CA GLU A 182 2.86 -33.33 10.18
C GLU A 182 1.80 -33.28 9.05
#